data_1f902c9681fb93c748bf5bd83170f4a6
#
_entry.id   1f902c9681fb93c748bf5bd83170f4a6
#
_cell.length_a   1.000
_cell.length_b   1.000
_cell.length_c   1.000
_cell.angle_alpha   90.00
_cell.angle_beta   90.00
_cell.angle_gamma   90.00
#
_symmetry.space_group_name_H-M   'P 1'
#
loop_
_entity.id
_entity.type
_entity.pdbx_description
1 polymer ?
#
loop_
_entity_poly.entity_id
_entity_poly.type
_entity_poly.pdbx_seq_one_letter_code
_entity_poly.pdbx_strand_id
1 'polypeptide(L)'
;MLTETLGEQAVAFSTDRQVATMGVIDVPIGDKEPVTEIDLYDTTEDMLVISYKTSKINFTAATDSLKEWKKNLGYRVHVVERGHWTTEIVDSVIHHYYNTMPNLTTVLIMGTDAIVPGYSLKERNPKATDWGEGKRDSPTDYPYMCLDGSGDRFPDVAYGRLLVYCTSDADKNVAKIIKYEKGLLSPSGICNKTFLATRYWTDEDNGRFLPTLEEIYSILDKNGLDVERIYTTDPGYHPTEWSYDDDGDYSPLPSYLQYPQYPWNATKQDISNAFNSGVNLAIYNGHGGCDRWSGFQFTDIDFSQLTFTNCAPLIFSIGCYTGDHMKYPNCIAGTMSRRTSGGIAVISSTNVTKLGYSDALLLGMVDAIWPNSYEYKGWKDPIHREPVYRLYDIMQKGLLRVEEHQGGGFWDKYYWHPYGEHVHESYQRESFHIFGDPTVNYNARVPSAYNASCLVSPSNHLTVNISNADLPAKLVVKNLRNGSIRTHRITETSSLDEYQFTLSQNDSIEVVVSGPNKIPYREIVTGSTEQPLPKGRITGVTYDRGTQTAVVSYRLNNSVDIPSFTVTDINNTNHTPLIAIGPGTNQCTLNLNNVPNGLCVISLLIDGKVESTYKLLKQ
;
A
#
# COMPACT_ATOMS: atom_id res chain seq x y z
N MET A 1 19.68 17.31 -27.76
CA MET A 1 19.59 16.06 -28.53
C MET A 1 19.85 14.83 -27.65
N LEU A 2 19.89 14.97 -26.34
CA LEU A 2 20.02 13.87 -25.36
C LEU A 2 18.80 13.76 -24.41
N THR A 3 17.87 14.69 -24.51
CA THR A 3 16.66 14.74 -23.67
C THR A 3 15.47 13.97 -24.22
N GLU A 4 15.50 13.59 -25.49
CA GLU A 4 14.41 12.76 -26.07
C GLU A 4 14.60 11.26 -25.83
N THR A 5 15.83 10.80 -25.60
CA THR A 5 16.12 9.37 -25.40
C THR A 5 15.84 8.88 -23.96
N LEU A 6 15.84 9.78 -22.97
CA LEU A 6 15.57 9.40 -21.57
C LEU A 6 14.08 9.35 -21.25
N GLY A 7 13.26 10.15 -21.94
CA GLY A 7 11.79 10.09 -21.80
C GLY A 7 11.21 8.76 -22.26
N GLU A 8 11.77 8.16 -23.33
CA GLU A 8 11.32 6.85 -23.82
C GLU A 8 11.82 5.68 -22.96
N GLN A 9 12.99 5.79 -22.33
CA GLN A 9 13.49 4.74 -21.45
C GLN A 9 12.81 4.70 -20.08
N ALA A 10 12.35 5.83 -19.57
CA ALA A 10 11.57 5.88 -18.32
C ALA A 10 10.16 5.27 -18.47
N VAL A 11 9.62 5.21 -19.68
CA VAL A 11 8.33 4.56 -19.99
C VAL A 11 8.47 3.03 -20.14
N ALA A 12 9.69 2.50 -20.30
CA ALA A 12 9.96 1.09 -20.57
C ALA A 12 9.90 0.15 -19.34
N PHE A 13 9.36 0.62 -18.19
CA PHE A 13 9.27 -0.20 -16.97
C PHE A 13 8.32 -1.41 -17.03
N SER A 14 7.68 -1.66 -18.16
CA SER A 14 6.82 -2.85 -18.30
C SER A 14 6.58 -3.32 -19.74
N THR A 15 7.31 -2.84 -20.74
CA THR A 15 6.83 -2.96 -22.11
C THR A 15 7.46 -4.04 -22.97
N ASP A 16 8.53 -4.70 -22.59
CA ASP A 16 9.12 -5.75 -23.42
C ASP A 16 8.79 -7.19 -23.03
N ARG A 17 8.29 -7.41 -21.83
CA ARG A 17 7.36 -8.53 -21.66
C ARG A 17 5.96 -7.97 -21.86
N GLN A 18 5.34 -8.32 -22.93
CA GLN A 18 3.90 -8.21 -23.07
C GLN A 18 3.23 -9.00 -21.92
N VAL A 19 3.21 -8.43 -20.71
CA VAL A 19 1.96 -8.46 -19.98
C VAL A 19 1.01 -7.88 -20.99
N ALA A 20 0.13 -8.73 -21.56
CA ALA A 20 -0.74 -8.33 -22.63
C ALA A 20 -1.28 -6.94 -22.28
N THR A 21 -0.66 -5.94 -22.84
CA THR A 21 -1.10 -4.56 -22.71
C THR A 21 -2.50 -4.64 -23.24
N MET A 22 -3.46 -4.43 -22.36
CA MET A 22 -4.83 -4.23 -22.79
C MET A 22 -4.75 -3.16 -23.87
N GLY A 23 -5.01 -3.58 -25.11
CA GLY A 23 -5.23 -2.61 -26.16
C GLY A 23 -6.28 -1.66 -25.61
N VAL A 24 -5.94 -0.38 -25.55
CA VAL A 24 -6.94 0.67 -25.44
C VAL A 24 -7.85 0.44 -26.64
N ILE A 25 -8.98 -0.21 -26.40
CA ILE A 25 -10.06 -0.22 -27.40
C ILE A 25 -10.64 1.18 -27.27
N ASP A 26 -10.22 2.06 -28.17
CA ASP A 26 -10.97 3.28 -28.48
C ASP A 26 -12.37 2.82 -28.94
N VAL A 27 -13.29 2.76 -27.99
CA VAL A 27 -14.71 2.58 -28.30
C VAL A 27 -15.24 3.97 -28.62
N PRO A 28 -15.69 4.21 -29.87
CA PRO A 28 -16.36 5.46 -30.19
C PRO A 28 -17.57 5.63 -29.29
N ILE A 29 -17.77 6.83 -28.77
CA ILE A 29 -18.98 7.22 -28.04
C ILE A 29 -20.15 7.21 -29.04
N GLY A 30 -20.84 6.09 -29.13
CA GLY A 30 -22.01 5.89 -29.94
C GLY A 30 -22.68 4.59 -29.54
N ASP A 31 -23.95 4.68 -29.13
CA ASP A 31 -24.90 3.64 -28.79
C ASP A 31 -24.33 2.34 -28.20
N LYS A 32 -24.46 2.21 -26.89
CA LYS A 32 -24.05 1.02 -26.14
C LYS A 32 -24.83 -0.19 -26.66
N GLU A 33 -24.23 -0.95 -27.55
CA GLU A 33 -24.59 -2.35 -27.71
C GLU A 33 -24.39 -3.06 -26.35
N PRO A 34 -25.24 -4.01 -25.95
CA PRO A 34 -25.02 -4.78 -24.73
C PRO A 34 -23.68 -5.48 -24.89
N VAL A 35 -22.79 -5.27 -23.90
CA VAL A 35 -21.46 -5.86 -23.89
C VAL A 35 -21.63 -7.38 -23.88
N THR A 36 -21.43 -7.98 -25.01
CA THR A 36 -21.36 -9.42 -25.19
C THR A 36 -20.10 -9.91 -24.48
N GLU A 37 -20.30 -10.89 -23.62
CA GLU A 37 -19.32 -11.76 -22.97
C GLU A 37 -17.88 -11.19 -22.95
N ILE A 38 -17.50 -10.55 -21.84
CA ILE A 38 -16.10 -10.12 -21.64
C ILE A 38 -15.29 -11.41 -21.51
N ASP A 39 -14.54 -11.73 -22.55
CA ASP A 39 -13.50 -12.74 -22.47
C ASP A 39 -12.48 -12.23 -21.45
N LEU A 40 -12.60 -12.70 -20.22
CA LEU A 40 -11.60 -12.45 -19.19
C LEU A 40 -10.34 -13.18 -19.62
N TYR A 41 -9.43 -12.45 -20.24
CA TYR A 41 -8.07 -12.94 -20.40
C TYR A 41 -7.54 -13.30 -19.02
N ASP A 42 -6.84 -14.42 -18.93
CA ASP A 42 -6.19 -14.83 -17.68
C ASP A 42 -5.08 -13.83 -17.34
N THR A 43 -5.47 -12.68 -16.79
CA THR A 43 -4.59 -11.62 -16.29
C THR A 43 -4.19 -11.89 -14.84
N THR A 44 -4.34 -13.12 -14.36
CA THR A 44 -3.98 -13.50 -13.02
C THR A 44 -2.48 -13.34 -12.82
N GLU A 45 -2.10 -12.44 -11.94
CA GLU A 45 -0.71 -12.18 -11.60
C GLU A 45 -0.12 -13.34 -10.79
N ASP A 46 1.10 -13.75 -11.12
CA ASP A 46 1.85 -14.72 -10.35
C ASP A 46 2.69 -14.00 -9.28
N MET A 47 2.67 -14.54 -8.06
CA MET A 47 3.48 -14.08 -6.93
C MET A 47 4.37 -15.21 -6.45
N LEU A 48 5.67 -14.99 -6.45
CA LEU A 48 6.65 -15.91 -5.87
C LEU A 48 6.95 -15.52 -4.43
N VAL A 49 6.84 -16.48 -3.52
CA VAL A 49 7.23 -16.32 -2.11
C VAL A 49 8.44 -17.21 -1.83
N ILE A 50 9.58 -16.60 -1.48
CA ILE A 50 10.78 -17.28 -1.01
C ILE A 50 10.69 -17.40 0.50
N SER A 51 10.71 -18.62 1.02
CA SER A 51 10.43 -18.93 2.42
C SER A 51 11.48 -19.87 3.02
N TYR A 52 11.47 -19.97 4.34
CA TYR A 52 12.44 -20.77 5.08
C TYR A 52 11.77 -21.83 5.93
N LYS A 53 12.35 -23.04 5.90
CA LYS A 53 11.86 -24.20 6.63
C LYS A 53 12.96 -25.12 7.11
N THR A 54 13.06 -25.24 8.42
CA THR A 54 13.89 -26.26 9.11
C THR A 54 13.07 -26.89 10.23
N SER A 55 13.67 -27.82 10.96
CA SER A 55 13.05 -28.38 12.17
C SER A 55 12.88 -27.38 13.32
N LYS A 56 13.64 -26.26 13.31
CA LYS A 56 13.64 -25.24 14.37
C LYS A 56 12.87 -23.97 13.99
N ILE A 57 12.94 -23.58 12.74
CA ILE A 57 12.29 -22.37 12.19
C ILE A 57 11.48 -22.81 10.98
N ASN A 58 10.18 -22.55 11.01
CA ASN A 58 9.27 -23.01 9.97
C ASN A 58 8.22 -21.94 9.69
N PHE A 59 8.22 -21.39 8.47
CA PHE A 59 7.28 -20.35 8.04
C PHE A 59 6.08 -20.91 7.27
N THR A 60 5.95 -22.23 7.11
CA THR A 60 4.90 -22.86 6.28
C THR A 60 3.49 -22.39 6.67
N ALA A 61 3.14 -22.33 7.95
CA ALA A 61 1.80 -21.90 8.37
C ALA A 61 1.49 -20.44 7.99
N ALA A 62 2.50 -19.56 8.13
CA ALA A 62 2.40 -18.17 7.71
C ALA A 62 2.26 -18.05 6.19
N THR A 63 3.11 -18.76 5.43
CA THR A 63 3.05 -18.74 3.96
C THR A 63 1.77 -19.34 3.41
N ASP A 64 1.23 -20.41 4.02
CA ASP A 64 -0.05 -20.99 3.62
C ASP A 64 -1.20 -20.00 3.86
N SER A 65 -1.20 -19.32 5.01
CA SER A 65 -2.20 -18.28 5.32
C SER A 65 -2.13 -17.11 4.34
N LEU A 66 -0.92 -16.64 4.02
CA LEU A 66 -0.70 -15.58 3.04
C LEU A 66 -1.15 -16.03 1.65
N LYS A 67 -0.75 -17.23 1.23
CA LYS A 67 -1.11 -17.82 -0.06
C LYS A 67 -2.63 -17.88 -0.25
N GLU A 68 -3.35 -18.42 0.74
CA GLU A 68 -4.81 -18.50 0.66
C GLU A 68 -5.47 -17.11 0.63
N TRP A 69 -4.94 -16.16 1.38
CA TRP A 69 -5.44 -14.80 1.35
C TRP A 69 -5.17 -14.11 0.00
N LYS A 70 -3.94 -14.18 -0.52
CA LYS A 70 -3.58 -13.56 -1.80
C LYS A 70 -4.28 -14.19 -2.99
N LYS A 71 -4.60 -15.49 -2.93
CA LYS A 71 -5.49 -16.12 -3.92
C LYS A 71 -6.86 -15.46 -3.98
N ASN A 72 -7.42 -15.07 -2.83
CA ASN A 72 -8.70 -14.36 -2.80
C ASN A 72 -8.58 -12.95 -3.40
N LEU A 73 -7.37 -12.36 -3.41
CA LEU A 73 -7.07 -11.10 -4.06
C LEU A 73 -6.61 -11.25 -5.53
N GLY A 74 -6.70 -12.46 -6.10
CA GLY A 74 -6.44 -12.74 -7.51
C GLY A 74 -4.98 -12.98 -7.86
N TYR A 75 -4.16 -13.45 -6.93
CA TYR A 75 -2.79 -13.88 -7.20
C TYR A 75 -2.71 -15.41 -7.28
N ARG A 76 -1.93 -15.92 -8.24
CA ARG A 76 -1.42 -17.29 -8.18
C ARG A 76 -0.12 -17.28 -7.37
N VAL A 77 -0.17 -17.84 -6.17
CA VAL A 77 0.97 -17.78 -5.25
C VAL A 77 1.77 -19.07 -5.29
N HIS A 78 3.03 -18.94 -5.65
CA HIS A 78 4.05 -19.99 -5.68
C HIS A 78 4.95 -19.82 -4.47
N VAL A 79 5.12 -20.88 -3.68
CA VAL A 79 5.96 -20.85 -2.48
C VAL A 79 7.13 -21.79 -2.67
N VAL A 80 8.35 -21.27 -2.51
CA VAL A 80 9.57 -22.08 -2.48
C VAL A 80 10.15 -22.04 -1.08
N GLU A 81 10.13 -23.18 -0.40
CA GLU A 81 10.65 -23.34 0.96
C GLU A 81 11.94 -24.16 0.96
N ARG A 82 12.98 -23.66 1.60
CA ARG A 82 14.27 -24.35 1.79
C ARG A 82 14.80 -24.12 3.20
N GLY A 83 15.59 -25.08 3.69
CA GLY A 83 16.30 -24.93 4.98
C GLY A 83 17.69 -24.28 4.85
N HIS A 84 18.10 -23.98 3.64
CA HIS A 84 19.35 -23.29 3.33
C HIS A 84 19.22 -22.50 2.04
N TRP A 85 19.62 -21.24 2.09
CA TRP A 85 19.66 -20.32 0.97
C TRP A 85 21.05 -19.72 0.82
N THR A 86 21.50 -19.55 -0.41
CA THR A 86 22.63 -18.69 -0.79
C THR A 86 22.12 -17.66 -1.79
N THR A 87 22.89 -16.62 -2.04
CA THR A 87 22.58 -15.59 -3.04
C THR A 87 22.31 -16.23 -4.40
N GLU A 88 23.15 -17.17 -4.83
CA GLU A 88 23.03 -17.86 -6.12
C GLU A 88 21.76 -18.73 -6.20
N ILE A 89 21.35 -19.34 -5.08
CA ILE A 89 20.13 -20.15 -5.05
C ILE A 89 18.89 -19.26 -5.13
N VAL A 90 18.87 -18.13 -4.41
CA VAL A 90 17.77 -17.15 -4.48
C VAL A 90 17.64 -16.64 -5.91
N ASP A 91 18.75 -16.19 -6.48
CA ASP A 91 18.84 -15.68 -7.84
C ASP A 91 18.34 -16.70 -8.87
N SER A 92 18.87 -17.92 -8.84
CA SER A 92 18.46 -19.02 -9.72
C SER A 92 16.97 -19.33 -9.63
N VAL A 93 16.38 -19.29 -8.43
CA VAL A 93 14.95 -19.56 -8.24
C VAL A 93 14.13 -18.44 -8.86
N ILE A 94 14.49 -17.19 -8.63
CA ILE A 94 13.73 -16.04 -9.18
C ILE A 94 13.81 -16.05 -10.71
N HIS A 95 14.99 -16.22 -11.29
CA HIS A 95 15.16 -16.32 -12.75
C HIS A 95 14.39 -17.51 -13.35
N HIS A 96 14.36 -18.66 -12.67
CA HIS A 96 13.58 -19.82 -13.13
C HIS A 96 12.10 -19.47 -13.23
N TYR A 97 11.52 -18.89 -12.17
CA TYR A 97 10.11 -18.54 -12.16
C TYR A 97 9.80 -17.41 -13.15
N TYR A 98 10.67 -16.43 -13.28
CA TYR A 98 10.53 -15.37 -14.25
C TYR A 98 10.51 -15.89 -15.69
N ASN A 99 11.39 -16.84 -16.03
CA ASN A 99 11.46 -17.41 -17.36
C ASN A 99 10.34 -18.42 -17.69
N THR A 100 9.75 -19.05 -16.66
CA THR A 100 8.73 -20.08 -16.84
C THR A 100 7.31 -19.60 -16.60
N MET A 101 7.14 -18.47 -15.92
CA MET A 101 5.83 -17.88 -15.57
C MET A 101 5.72 -16.48 -16.14
N PRO A 102 5.09 -16.32 -17.30
CA PRO A 102 5.03 -15.02 -18.00
C PRO A 102 4.27 -13.93 -17.22
N ASN A 103 3.43 -14.33 -16.26
CA ASN A 103 2.65 -13.42 -15.42
C ASN A 103 3.28 -13.21 -14.03
N LEU A 104 4.56 -13.57 -13.83
CA LEU A 104 5.25 -13.26 -12.57
C LEU A 104 5.42 -11.74 -12.45
N THR A 105 4.70 -11.14 -11.52
CA THR A 105 4.72 -9.69 -11.27
C THR A 105 5.27 -9.32 -9.90
N THR A 106 5.44 -10.33 -9.03
CA THR A 106 5.78 -10.04 -7.62
C THR A 106 6.67 -11.13 -7.01
N VAL A 107 7.69 -10.69 -6.28
CA VAL A 107 8.54 -11.54 -5.43
C VAL A 107 8.48 -11.04 -3.98
N LEU A 108 8.17 -11.93 -3.05
CA LEU A 108 8.21 -11.67 -1.61
C LEU A 108 9.25 -12.57 -0.95
N ILE A 109 10.23 -11.98 -0.28
CA ILE A 109 11.25 -12.70 0.47
C ILE A 109 10.87 -12.72 1.95
N MET A 110 10.80 -13.91 2.56
CA MET A 110 10.53 -14.06 4.00
C MET A 110 11.79 -14.53 4.73
N GLY A 111 12.40 -13.63 5.46
CA GLY A 111 13.61 -13.87 6.25
C GLY A 111 14.52 -12.66 6.31
N THR A 112 15.33 -12.56 7.37
CA THR A 112 16.48 -11.64 7.44
C THR A 112 17.60 -12.15 6.54
N ASP A 113 18.65 -11.36 6.33
CA ASP A 113 19.82 -11.74 5.55
C ASP A 113 20.49 -13.04 6.02
N ALA A 114 20.51 -13.27 7.33
CA ALA A 114 21.04 -14.51 7.93
C ALA A 114 20.24 -15.79 7.54
N ILE A 115 19.02 -15.64 7.03
CA ILE A 115 18.11 -16.74 6.67
C ILE A 115 17.97 -16.86 5.16
N VAL A 116 17.72 -15.75 4.49
CA VAL A 116 17.66 -15.62 3.03
C VAL A 116 18.56 -14.44 2.65
N PRO A 117 19.79 -14.68 2.21
CA PRO A 117 20.75 -13.61 1.96
C PRO A 117 20.33 -12.70 0.82
N GLY A 118 20.68 -11.42 0.93
CA GLY A 118 20.67 -10.45 -0.17
C GLY A 118 22.04 -10.42 -0.87
N TYR A 119 22.16 -9.64 -1.91
CA TYR A 119 23.46 -9.30 -2.49
C TYR A 119 24.24 -8.35 -1.57
N SER A 120 25.57 -8.37 -1.68
CA SER A 120 26.43 -7.36 -1.04
C SER A 120 26.36 -6.04 -1.81
N LEU A 121 25.83 -5.01 -1.18
CA LEU A 121 25.75 -3.67 -1.77
C LEU A 121 27.16 -3.10 -2.02
N LYS A 122 28.13 -3.43 -1.15
CA LYS A 122 29.52 -3.02 -1.28
C LYS A 122 30.22 -3.64 -2.48
N GLU A 123 29.99 -4.93 -2.73
CA GLU A 123 30.58 -5.62 -3.89
C GLU A 123 30.01 -5.10 -5.20
N ARG A 124 28.73 -4.74 -5.20
CA ARG A 124 28.05 -4.17 -6.37
C ARG A 124 28.44 -2.72 -6.67
N ASN A 125 28.62 -1.91 -5.63
CA ASN A 125 28.89 -0.50 -5.73
C ASN A 125 30.16 -0.09 -4.95
N PRO A 126 31.33 -0.65 -5.28
CA PRO A 126 32.55 -0.45 -4.49
C PRO A 126 32.96 1.02 -4.41
N LYS A 127 32.76 1.79 -5.48
CA LYS A 127 33.10 3.22 -5.51
C LYS A 127 32.15 4.06 -4.64
N ALA A 128 30.87 3.72 -4.58
CA ALA A 128 29.87 4.47 -3.77
C ALA A 128 30.06 4.25 -2.27
N THR A 129 30.64 3.11 -1.87
CA THR A 129 30.86 2.76 -0.48
C THR A 129 32.20 3.23 0.08
N ASP A 130 33.09 3.83 -0.76
CA ASP A 130 34.40 4.32 -0.32
C ASP A 130 34.34 5.63 0.49
N TRP A 131 33.17 6.25 0.60
CA TRP A 131 32.97 7.51 1.29
C TRP A 131 32.56 7.32 2.76
N GLY A 132 33.42 7.72 3.65
CA GLY A 132 33.15 7.77 5.10
C GLY A 132 32.86 6.41 5.75
N GLU A 133 31.78 6.34 6.51
CA GLU A 133 31.35 5.12 7.20
C GLU A 133 30.76 4.06 6.25
N GLY A 134 30.61 4.35 4.96
CA GLY A 134 30.12 3.44 3.93
C GLY A 134 31.02 2.24 3.62
N LYS A 135 32.14 2.08 4.34
CA LYS A 135 32.99 0.87 4.28
C LYS A 135 32.31 -0.38 4.80
N ARG A 136 31.16 -0.22 5.46
CA ARG A 136 30.36 -1.33 5.97
C ARG A 136 29.51 -1.91 4.85
N ASP A 137 29.55 -3.21 4.72
CA ASP A 137 28.66 -3.93 3.81
C ASP A 137 27.24 -3.99 4.35
N SER A 138 26.27 -4.06 3.43
CA SER A 138 24.84 -4.14 3.71
C SER A 138 24.13 -4.96 2.65
N PRO A 139 23.00 -5.62 2.96
CA PRO A 139 22.29 -6.44 2.00
C PRO A 139 21.43 -5.59 1.06
N THR A 140 21.27 -6.08 -0.16
CA THR A 140 20.31 -5.56 -1.13
C THR A 140 19.58 -6.68 -1.87
N ASP A 141 18.27 -6.52 -2.05
CA ASP A 141 17.45 -7.43 -2.84
C ASP A 141 17.25 -6.94 -4.28
N TYR A 142 17.61 -5.70 -4.53
CA TYR A 142 17.38 -5.02 -5.81
C TYR A 142 17.88 -5.84 -7.03
N PRO A 143 19.10 -6.39 -6.99
CA PRO A 143 19.64 -7.10 -8.14
C PRO A 143 18.91 -8.39 -8.51
N TYR A 144 18.25 -9.03 -7.55
CA TYR A 144 17.44 -10.22 -7.82
C TYR A 144 16.27 -9.94 -8.77
N MET A 145 15.87 -8.68 -8.89
CA MET A 145 14.68 -8.25 -9.61
C MET A 145 15.00 -7.65 -10.97
N CYS A 146 16.30 -7.45 -11.29
CA CYS A 146 16.80 -7.00 -12.60
C CYS A 146 17.04 -8.22 -13.47
N LEU A 147 16.06 -8.65 -14.25
CA LEU A 147 15.97 -10.00 -14.82
C LEU A 147 16.19 -10.06 -16.34
N ASP A 148 16.28 -8.90 -17.01
CA ASP A 148 16.39 -8.81 -18.48
C ASP A 148 17.84 -8.92 -19.00
N GLY A 149 18.77 -9.40 -18.16
CA GLY A 149 20.13 -9.75 -18.55
C GLY A 149 21.22 -8.81 -18.02
N SER A 150 22.45 -8.99 -18.53
CA SER A 150 23.59 -8.22 -18.04
C SER A 150 23.49 -6.75 -18.43
N GLY A 151 23.46 -5.87 -17.45
CA GLY A 151 23.32 -4.41 -17.65
C GLY A 151 21.93 -3.86 -17.38
N ASP A 152 20.98 -4.74 -17.07
CA ASP A 152 19.69 -4.33 -16.55
C ASP A 152 19.86 -3.60 -15.21
N ARG A 153 19.20 -2.45 -15.10
CA ARG A 153 19.33 -1.55 -13.95
C ARG A 153 18.04 -1.36 -13.18
N PHE A 154 16.94 -1.95 -13.67
CA PHE A 154 15.62 -1.69 -13.12
C PHE A 154 14.89 -2.99 -12.82
N PRO A 155 14.13 -3.06 -11.72
CA PRO A 155 13.39 -4.25 -11.38
C PRO A 155 12.23 -4.51 -12.36
N ASP A 156 12.14 -5.74 -12.85
CA ASP A 156 11.06 -6.22 -13.73
C ASP A 156 9.82 -6.68 -12.97
N VAL A 157 9.96 -6.90 -11.67
CA VAL A 157 8.89 -7.38 -10.79
C VAL A 157 8.83 -6.57 -9.51
N ALA A 158 7.63 -6.42 -8.96
CA ALA A 158 7.43 -5.84 -7.65
C ALA A 158 8.08 -6.71 -6.58
N TYR A 159 8.75 -6.11 -5.60
CA TYR A 159 9.40 -6.88 -4.56
C TYR A 159 9.31 -6.23 -3.18
N GLY A 160 9.45 -7.07 -2.16
CA GLY A 160 9.55 -6.66 -0.77
C GLY A 160 10.06 -7.80 0.10
N ARG A 161 10.38 -7.46 1.34
CA ARG A 161 10.93 -8.43 2.31
C ARG A 161 10.19 -8.36 3.63
N LEU A 162 9.78 -9.51 4.17
CA LEU A 162 9.35 -9.62 5.56
C LEU A 162 10.56 -9.97 6.43
N LEU A 163 11.02 -9.03 7.24
CA LEU A 163 12.18 -9.19 8.13
C LEU A 163 11.85 -10.07 9.34
N VAL A 164 11.54 -11.33 9.09
CA VAL A 164 11.21 -12.33 10.10
C VAL A 164 12.39 -13.29 10.32
N TYR A 165 12.63 -13.69 11.57
CA TYR A 165 13.71 -14.62 11.91
C TYR A 165 13.27 -15.80 12.77
N CYS A 166 12.00 -15.87 13.15
CA CYS A 166 11.40 -17.00 13.85
C CYS A 166 9.95 -17.21 13.38
N THR A 167 9.43 -18.40 13.64
CA THR A 167 8.05 -18.80 13.26
C THR A 167 7.01 -17.80 13.78
N SER A 168 7.10 -17.42 15.06
CA SER A 168 6.15 -16.49 15.68
C SER A 168 6.12 -15.11 15.00
N ASP A 169 7.26 -14.63 14.50
CA ASP A 169 7.32 -13.33 13.80
C ASP A 169 6.66 -13.43 12.42
N ALA A 170 6.88 -14.54 11.70
CA ALA A 170 6.23 -14.79 10.42
C ALA A 170 4.71 -14.84 10.58
N ASP A 171 4.21 -15.59 11.56
CA ASP A 171 2.78 -15.71 11.85
C ASP A 171 2.13 -14.35 12.18
N LYS A 172 2.78 -13.55 13.05
CA LYS A 172 2.27 -12.23 13.45
C LYS A 172 2.27 -11.25 12.30
N ASN A 173 3.33 -11.25 11.48
CA ASN A 173 3.46 -10.32 10.36
C ASN A 173 2.40 -10.62 9.29
N VAL A 174 2.27 -11.88 8.89
CA VAL A 174 1.24 -12.29 7.92
C VAL A 174 -0.17 -12.04 8.45
N ALA A 175 -0.44 -12.34 9.73
CA ALA A 175 -1.73 -12.04 10.33
C ALA A 175 -2.07 -10.54 10.33
N LYS A 176 -1.06 -9.67 10.52
CA LYS A 176 -1.20 -8.22 10.43
C LYS A 176 -1.51 -7.77 9.00
N ILE A 177 -0.79 -8.28 7.99
CA ILE A 177 -1.06 -8.00 6.58
C ILE A 177 -2.51 -8.35 6.23
N ILE A 178 -2.96 -9.56 6.57
CA ILE A 178 -4.32 -10.01 6.29
C ILE A 178 -5.37 -9.13 6.98
N LYS A 179 -5.14 -8.74 8.24
CA LYS A 179 -6.05 -7.83 8.97
C LYS A 179 -6.11 -6.46 8.31
N TYR A 180 -4.97 -5.93 7.88
CA TYR A 180 -4.90 -4.63 7.21
C TYR A 180 -5.68 -4.63 5.90
N GLU A 181 -5.43 -5.61 5.03
CA GLU A 181 -6.12 -5.73 3.74
C GLU A 181 -7.62 -6.04 3.90
N LYS A 182 -8.05 -6.56 5.04
CA LYS A 182 -9.47 -6.66 5.42
C LYS A 182 -10.06 -5.35 5.95
N GLY A 183 -9.29 -4.27 6.01
CA GLY A 183 -9.73 -2.97 6.54
C GLY A 183 -9.87 -2.92 8.06
N LEU A 184 -9.33 -3.89 8.80
CA LEU A 184 -9.48 -3.98 10.26
C LEU A 184 -8.44 -3.17 11.04
N LEU A 185 -7.41 -2.64 10.36
CA LEU A 185 -6.32 -1.86 10.94
C LEU A 185 -6.23 -0.44 10.38
N SER A 186 -7.33 0.11 9.90
CA SER A 186 -7.43 1.46 9.37
C SER A 186 -8.72 2.14 9.85
N PRO A 187 -8.89 2.30 11.19
CA PRO A 187 -10.13 2.82 11.74
C PRO A 187 -10.31 4.32 11.46
N SER A 188 -11.56 4.77 11.49
CA SER A 188 -11.87 6.19 11.44
C SER A 188 -11.23 6.93 12.61
N GLY A 189 -10.75 8.15 12.36
CA GLY A 189 -10.04 8.97 13.35
C GLY A 189 -8.55 8.63 13.50
N ILE A 190 -8.02 7.60 12.79
CA ILE A 190 -6.59 7.30 12.69
C ILE A 190 -6.09 7.45 11.25
N CYS A 191 -6.90 7.09 10.26
CA CYS A 191 -6.48 7.10 8.86
C CYS A 191 -6.03 8.47 8.30
N ASN A 192 -6.42 9.57 8.94
CA ASN A 192 -5.95 10.90 8.59
C ASN A 192 -4.78 11.39 9.46
N LYS A 193 -4.36 10.64 10.48
CA LYS A 193 -3.29 11.05 11.39
C LYS A 193 -1.92 10.69 10.84
N THR A 194 -1.05 11.67 10.87
CA THR A 194 0.35 11.55 10.43
C THR A 194 1.26 12.30 11.39
N PHE A 195 2.48 11.84 11.58
CA PHE A 195 3.50 12.68 12.15
C PHE A 195 4.74 12.78 11.25
N LEU A 196 5.41 13.92 11.35
CA LEU A 196 6.70 14.20 10.73
C LEU A 196 7.73 14.41 11.84
N ALA A 197 8.82 13.67 11.81
CA ALA A 197 9.84 13.72 12.87
C ALA A 197 11.23 14.03 12.29
N THR A 198 11.90 15.02 12.87
CA THR A 198 13.29 15.36 12.57
C THR A 198 13.95 16.13 13.72
N ARG A 199 15.29 16.17 13.68
CA ARG A 199 16.08 17.05 14.54
C ARG A 199 16.73 18.14 13.70
N TYR A 200 16.63 19.37 14.16
CA TYR A 200 17.49 20.46 13.69
C TYR A 200 18.88 20.29 14.33
N TRP A 201 19.88 20.03 13.53
CA TRP A 201 21.27 19.96 13.95
C TRP A 201 21.91 21.34 13.82
N THR A 202 22.71 21.73 14.81
CA THR A 202 23.31 23.06 14.92
C THR A 202 24.72 23.13 14.33
N ASP A 203 25.24 22.00 13.90
CA ASP A 203 26.56 21.84 13.33
C ASP A 203 26.50 21.80 11.78
N GLU A 204 26.96 20.73 11.18
CA GLU A 204 27.11 20.63 9.71
C GLU A 204 25.80 20.68 8.91
N ASP A 205 24.68 20.26 9.51
CA ASP A 205 23.42 20.09 8.76
C ASP A 205 22.48 21.29 8.79
N ASN A 206 22.62 22.22 9.75
CA ASN A 206 21.85 23.47 9.83
C ASN A 206 20.36 23.38 9.45
N GLY A 207 19.66 22.36 9.93
CA GLY A 207 18.24 22.16 9.68
C GLY A 207 17.86 21.64 8.30
N ARG A 208 18.78 21.10 7.54
CA ARG A 208 18.62 20.62 6.14
C ARG A 208 17.49 19.62 5.88
N PHE A 209 17.09 18.83 6.89
CA PHE A 209 15.98 17.88 6.78
C PHE A 209 14.60 18.56 6.84
N LEU A 210 14.54 19.79 7.34
CA LEU A 210 13.28 20.51 7.57
C LEU A 210 12.55 20.94 6.30
N PRO A 211 13.21 21.54 5.30
CA PRO A 211 12.53 22.01 4.10
C PRO A 211 11.69 20.90 3.45
N THR A 212 12.26 19.72 3.28
CA THR A 212 11.57 18.55 2.72
C THR A 212 10.35 18.16 3.56
N LEU A 213 10.47 18.15 4.88
CA LEU A 213 9.33 17.80 5.75
C LEU A 213 8.25 18.88 5.76
N GLU A 214 8.60 20.16 5.65
CA GLU A 214 7.60 21.24 5.56
C GLU A 214 6.89 21.26 4.20
N GLU A 215 7.57 20.88 3.12
CA GLU A 215 6.92 20.63 1.83
C GLU A 215 5.92 19.47 1.94
N ILE A 216 6.33 18.36 2.56
CA ILE A 216 5.44 17.23 2.82
C ILE A 216 4.28 17.65 3.71
N TYR A 217 4.53 18.43 4.76
CA TYR A 217 3.47 18.98 5.59
C TYR A 217 2.42 19.71 4.73
N SER A 218 2.88 20.57 3.82
CA SER A 218 1.98 21.32 2.94
C SER A 218 1.13 20.43 2.04
N ILE A 219 1.72 19.33 1.50
CA ILE A 219 0.98 18.34 0.71
C ILE A 219 -0.09 17.66 1.56
N LEU A 220 0.29 17.18 2.73
CA LEU A 220 -0.60 16.42 3.62
C LEU A 220 -1.74 17.28 4.18
N ASP A 221 -1.44 18.51 4.59
CA ASP A 221 -2.41 19.48 5.11
C ASP A 221 -3.46 19.86 4.04
N LYS A 222 -3.02 20.14 2.81
CA LYS A 222 -3.92 20.38 1.67
C LYS A 222 -4.86 19.21 1.37
N ASN A 223 -4.44 18.00 1.69
CA ASN A 223 -5.25 16.79 1.53
C ASN A 223 -6.08 16.44 2.79
N GLY A 224 -6.10 17.34 3.79
CA GLY A 224 -6.94 17.21 4.99
C GLY A 224 -6.43 16.20 6.01
N LEU A 225 -5.13 15.89 6.01
CA LEU A 225 -4.54 15.06 7.03
C LEU A 225 -4.26 15.87 8.30
N ASP A 226 -4.37 15.21 9.44
CA ASP A 226 -4.00 15.74 10.77
C ASP A 226 -2.52 15.44 11.00
N VAL A 227 -1.67 16.44 10.80
CA VAL A 227 -0.22 16.29 10.74
C VAL A 227 0.44 16.89 11.98
N GLU A 228 1.02 16.03 12.82
CA GLU A 228 1.81 16.42 13.97
C GLU A 228 3.28 16.63 13.57
N ARG A 229 3.85 17.80 13.91
CA ARG A 229 5.29 18.06 13.83
C ARG A 229 5.98 17.64 15.12
N ILE A 230 6.87 16.66 15.03
CA ILE A 230 7.70 16.21 16.16
C ILE A 230 9.14 16.63 15.85
N TYR A 231 9.45 17.93 16.08
CA TYR A 231 10.76 18.49 15.78
C TYR A 231 11.50 18.84 17.06
N THR A 232 12.80 18.63 17.04
CA THR A 232 13.68 18.89 18.18
C THR A 232 14.98 19.56 17.74
N THR A 233 15.70 20.14 18.70
CA THR A 233 17.04 20.68 18.52
C THR A 233 17.84 20.54 19.82
N ASP A 234 19.03 21.16 19.91
CA ASP A 234 19.80 21.22 21.15
C ASP A 234 19.08 22.02 22.22
N PRO A 235 19.14 21.60 23.50
CA PRO A 235 18.48 22.29 24.57
C PRO A 235 18.86 23.77 24.67
N GLY A 236 17.85 24.64 24.59
CA GLY A 236 18.03 26.10 24.68
C GLY A 236 18.42 26.75 23.36
N TYR A 237 18.61 26.01 22.29
CA TYR A 237 18.80 26.57 20.94
C TYR A 237 17.44 26.89 20.31
N HIS A 238 17.38 28.00 19.58
CA HIS A 238 16.17 28.46 18.89
C HIS A 238 16.52 28.73 17.42
N PRO A 239 16.23 27.79 16.52
CA PRO A 239 16.50 27.95 15.09
C PRO A 239 15.79 29.19 14.53
N THR A 240 16.50 29.94 13.69
CA THR A 240 15.96 31.13 12.99
C THR A 240 15.98 31.00 11.48
N GLU A 241 16.76 30.05 10.98
CA GLU A 241 16.96 29.79 9.57
C GLU A 241 17.13 28.29 9.31
N TRP A 242 17.01 27.87 8.08
CA TRP A 242 17.34 26.52 7.61
C TRP A 242 18.22 26.60 6.35
N SER A 243 18.94 25.54 6.06
CA SER A 243 19.67 25.39 4.81
C SER A 243 18.95 24.43 3.88
N TYR A 244 19.02 24.72 2.57
CA TYR A 244 18.58 23.79 1.52
C TYR A 244 19.74 22.93 1.00
N ASP A 245 20.99 23.31 1.29
CA ASP A 245 22.20 22.66 0.76
C ASP A 245 23.42 22.78 1.70
N ASP A 246 24.53 22.16 1.30
CA ASP A 246 25.80 22.20 2.01
C ASP A 246 26.58 23.52 1.77
N ASP A 247 26.18 24.33 0.79
CA ASP A 247 26.93 25.51 0.36
C ASP A 247 26.52 26.81 1.07
N GLY A 248 25.56 26.71 2.01
CA GLY A 248 25.21 27.81 2.89
C GLY A 248 24.14 28.76 2.36
N ASP A 249 23.30 28.31 1.44
CA ASP A 249 22.10 29.05 1.04
C ASP A 249 21.04 28.95 2.15
N TYR A 250 21.14 29.86 3.13
CA TYR A 250 20.22 29.92 4.25
C TYR A 250 18.99 30.75 3.92
N SER A 251 17.84 30.27 4.37
CA SER A 251 16.59 31.01 4.34
C SER A 251 16.00 31.11 5.74
N PRO A 252 15.35 32.25 6.08
CA PRO A 252 14.68 32.39 7.35
C PRO A 252 13.61 31.30 7.56
N LEU A 253 13.55 30.73 8.77
CA LEU A 253 12.43 29.86 9.15
C LEU A 253 11.11 30.63 9.04
N PRO A 254 10.05 29.99 8.53
CA PRO A 254 8.70 30.51 8.61
C PRO A 254 8.34 30.89 10.05
N SER A 255 7.57 31.97 10.23
CA SER A 255 7.25 32.50 11.58
C SER A 255 6.59 31.46 12.49
N TYR A 256 5.82 30.52 11.95
CA TYR A 256 5.17 29.47 12.70
C TYR A 256 6.13 28.39 13.23
N LEU A 257 7.38 28.31 12.72
CA LEU A 257 8.44 27.45 13.22
C LEU A 257 9.43 28.18 14.14
N GLN A 258 9.36 29.51 14.25
CA GLN A 258 10.24 30.27 15.12
C GLN A 258 9.76 30.18 16.59
N TYR A 259 10.70 30.15 17.51
CA TYR A 259 10.38 30.27 18.94
C TYR A 259 9.76 31.66 19.25
N PRO A 260 8.72 31.77 20.10
CA PRO A 260 8.10 30.71 20.90
C PRO A 260 6.92 29.99 20.22
N GLN A 261 6.58 30.29 18.99
CA GLN A 261 5.45 29.66 18.26
C GLN A 261 5.65 28.16 18.12
N TYR A 262 6.90 27.73 17.91
CA TYR A 262 7.26 26.31 17.92
C TYR A 262 8.37 26.07 18.97
N PRO A 263 8.17 25.12 19.93
CA PRO A 263 9.03 25.00 21.09
C PRO A 263 10.35 24.25 20.86
N TRP A 264 10.51 23.51 19.78
CA TRP A 264 11.71 22.73 19.41
C TRP A 264 12.20 21.75 20.46
N ASN A 265 11.33 21.22 21.30
CA ASN A 265 11.66 20.44 22.49
C ASN A 265 11.09 19.01 22.47
N ALA A 266 10.69 18.53 21.28
CA ALA A 266 10.17 17.19 21.15
C ALA A 266 11.20 16.13 21.56
N THR A 267 10.72 15.02 22.08
CA THR A 267 11.51 13.93 22.65
C THR A 267 11.11 12.59 22.04
N LYS A 268 11.83 11.53 22.33
CA LYS A 268 11.43 10.17 21.96
C LYS A 268 10.09 9.73 22.59
N GLN A 269 9.69 10.37 23.71
CA GLN A 269 8.39 10.09 24.33
C GLN A 269 7.25 10.61 23.46
N ASP A 270 7.43 11.74 22.76
CA ASP A 270 6.42 12.29 21.85
C ASP A 270 6.21 11.37 20.64
N ILE A 271 7.29 10.80 20.10
CA ILE A 271 7.21 9.74 19.08
C ILE A 271 6.43 8.53 19.60
N SER A 272 6.73 8.08 20.83
CA SER A 272 6.03 6.95 21.45
C SER A 272 4.55 7.24 21.65
N ASN A 273 4.22 8.47 22.08
CA ASN A 273 2.84 8.92 22.28
C ASN A 273 2.08 8.99 20.95
N ALA A 274 2.70 9.52 19.89
CA ALA A 274 2.12 9.57 18.57
C ALA A 274 1.77 8.17 18.04
N PHE A 275 2.70 7.22 18.10
CA PHE A 275 2.43 5.83 17.73
C PHE A 275 1.33 5.19 18.57
N ASN A 276 1.38 5.34 19.90
CA ASN A 276 0.40 4.73 20.82
C ASN A 276 -0.99 5.36 20.68
N SER A 277 -1.10 6.62 20.26
CA SER A 277 -2.39 7.26 19.96
C SER A 277 -3.00 6.74 18.64
N GLY A 278 -2.19 6.08 17.82
CA GLY A 278 -2.53 5.58 16.51
C GLY A 278 -2.29 6.61 15.42
N VAL A 279 -1.49 6.22 14.43
CA VAL A 279 -1.21 6.98 13.20
C VAL A 279 -1.33 6.08 11.98
N ASN A 280 -1.59 6.67 10.84
CA ASN A 280 -1.66 5.97 9.55
C ASN A 280 -0.37 6.09 8.74
N LEU A 281 0.33 7.23 8.89
CA LEU A 281 1.61 7.50 8.26
C LEU A 281 2.57 8.07 9.29
N ALA A 282 3.78 7.54 9.32
CA ALA A 282 4.87 8.05 10.15
C ALA A 282 6.09 8.34 9.27
N ILE A 283 6.60 9.55 9.31
CA ILE A 283 7.73 9.97 8.49
C ILE A 283 8.85 10.48 9.39
N TYR A 284 9.99 9.82 9.31
CA TYR A 284 11.25 10.30 9.87
C TYR A 284 12.21 10.62 8.72
N ASN A 285 12.77 11.83 8.73
CA ASN A 285 13.85 12.24 7.84
C ASN A 285 14.98 12.82 8.68
N GLY A 286 16.16 12.18 8.68
CA GLY A 286 17.28 12.60 9.51
C GLY A 286 18.37 11.55 9.64
N HIS A 287 19.37 11.83 10.50
CA HIS A 287 20.43 10.87 10.81
C HIS A 287 19.87 9.59 11.44
N GLY A 288 20.39 8.44 10.98
CA GLY A 288 19.98 7.12 11.44
C GLY A 288 21.17 6.22 11.81
N GLY A 289 20.84 5.20 12.53
CA GLY A 289 21.70 4.05 12.81
C GLY A 289 20.89 2.78 12.69
N CYS A 290 21.55 1.64 12.67
CA CYS A 290 20.87 0.37 12.50
C CYS A 290 19.73 0.15 13.51
N ASP A 291 19.93 0.58 14.73
CA ASP A 291 19.03 0.38 15.86
C ASP A 291 18.19 1.62 16.22
N ARG A 292 18.34 2.76 15.51
CA ARG A 292 17.75 4.03 15.98
C ARG A 292 17.49 5.09 14.92
N TRP A 293 16.58 5.99 15.25
CA TRP A 293 16.47 7.34 14.72
C TRP A 293 17.34 8.26 15.58
N SER A 294 18.51 8.67 15.06
CA SER A 294 19.55 9.33 15.84
C SER A 294 19.11 10.68 16.40
N GLY A 295 18.25 11.41 15.70
CA GLY A 295 17.77 12.73 16.12
C GLY A 295 17.11 12.73 17.50
N PHE A 296 16.45 11.66 17.86
CA PHE A 296 15.74 11.49 19.13
C PHE A 296 16.36 10.43 20.04
N GLN A 297 17.37 9.70 19.58
CA GLN A 297 17.82 8.46 20.21
C GLN A 297 16.65 7.49 20.44
N PHE A 298 15.70 7.49 19.48
CA PHE A 298 14.56 6.57 19.49
C PHE A 298 14.99 5.24 18.88
N THR A 299 15.05 4.21 19.72
CA THR A 299 15.67 2.93 19.39
C THR A 299 14.64 1.84 19.03
N ASP A 300 15.11 0.72 18.49
CA ASP A 300 14.34 -0.50 18.32
C ASP A 300 13.76 -1.01 19.65
N ILE A 301 14.48 -0.80 20.77
CA ILE A 301 13.97 -1.12 22.12
C ILE A 301 12.80 -0.21 22.48
N ASP A 302 12.90 1.11 22.27
CA ASP A 302 11.82 2.05 22.53
C ASP A 302 10.57 1.66 21.69
N PHE A 303 10.76 1.37 20.39
CA PHE A 303 9.65 0.90 19.54
C PHE A 303 9.06 -0.42 20.04
N SER A 304 9.89 -1.32 20.55
CA SER A 304 9.45 -2.62 21.06
C SER A 304 8.50 -2.52 22.25
N GLN A 305 8.48 -1.40 22.95
CA GLN A 305 7.61 -1.14 24.10
C GLN A 305 6.25 -0.53 23.71
N LEU A 306 6.05 -0.18 22.44
CA LEU A 306 4.79 0.37 21.97
C LEU A 306 3.66 -0.68 21.99
N THR A 307 2.44 -0.22 22.28
CA THR A 307 1.30 -1.11 22.56
C THR A 307 0.09 -0.89 21.66
N PHE A 308 0.17 -0.03 20.64
CA PHE A 308 -0.93 0.16 19.70
C PHE A 308 -1.24 -1.13 18.94
N THR A 309 -2.51 -1.45 18.75
CA THR A 309 -2.95 -2.71 18.11
C THR A 309 -4.08 -2.53 17.11
N ASN A 310 -4.64 -1.34 17.03
CA ASN A 310 -5.81 -1.01 16.22
C ASN A 310 -5.46 -0.37 14.87
N CYS A 311 -4.18 -0.14 14.60
CA CYS A 311 -3.67 0.39 13.33
C CYS A 311 -2.36 -0.30 12.95
N ALA A 312 -1.96 -0.11 11.70
CA ALA A 312 -0.66 -0.52 11.18
C ALA A 312 -0.18 0.55 10.18
N PRO A 313 0.58 1.55 10.66
CA PRO A 313 1.01 2.68 9.83
C PRO A 313 1.95 2.24 8.70
N LEU A 314 1.95 2.99 7.59
CA LEU A 314 3.09 3.05 6.68
C LEU A 314 4.16 3.91 7.33
N ILE A 315 5.41 3.43 7.37
CA ILE A 315 6.52 4.13 8.01
C ILE A 315 7.60 4.42 6.97
N PHE A 316 7.91 5.70 6.78
CA PHE A 316 9.08 6.13 6.01
C PHE A 316 10.20 6.44 7.01
N SER A 317 11.17 5.52 7.10
CA SER A 317 12.33 5.63 7.98
C SER A 317 13.55 6.04 7.16
N ILE A 318 13.62 7.33 6.83
CA ILE A 318 14.65 7.90 5.95
C ILE A 318 15.82 8.34 6.79
N GLY A 319 16.76 7.43 6.95
CA GLY A 319 18.01 7.62 7.70
C GLY A 319 19.00 6.49 7.44
N CYS A 320 20.29 6.80 7.60
CA CYS A 320 21.36 5.84 7.33
C CYS A 320 21.19 4.54 8.13
N TYR A 321 21.34 3.40 7.46
CA TYR A 321 21.36 2.05 8.06
C TYR A 321 20.10 1.60 8.81
N THR A 322 19.02 2.37 8.84
CA THR A 322 17.84 2.02 9.65
C THR A 322 17.17 0.71 9.22
N GLY A 323 17.44 0.23 8.00
CA GLY A 323 17.03 -1.05 7.45
C GLY A 323 18.14 -2.12 7.38
N ASP A 324 19.35 -1.88 7.88
CA ASP A 324 20.47 -2.84 7.77
C ASP A 324 20.22 -4.09 8.60
N HIS A 325 19.76 -5.13 7.94
CA HIS A 325 19.44 -6.42 8.55
C HIS A 325 20.53 -7.50 8.37
N MET A 326 21.70 -7.15 7.83
CA MET A 326 22.82 -8.09 7.67
C MET A 326 23.43 -8.45 9.03
N LYS A 327 23.76 -7.44 9.81
CA LYS A 327 24.42 -7.62 11.12
C LYS A 327 23.45 -7.62 12.29
N TYR A 328 22.29 -7.00 12.10
CA TYR A 328 21.32 -6.75 13.17
C TYR A 328 19.95 -7.26 12.73
N PRO A 329 19.60 -8.52 13.04
CA PRO A 329 18.25 -9.01 12.78
C PRO A 329 17.19 -8.13 13.49
N ASN A 330 17.59 -7.35 14.49
CA ASN A 330 16.79 -6.36 15.20
C ASN A 330 17.09 -4.92 14.77
N CYS A 331 17.41 -4.65 13.49
CA CYS A 331 17.42 -3.28 13.02
C CYS A 331 16.07 -2.60 13.29
N ILE A 332 16.07 -1.27 13.43
CA ILE A 332 14.84 -0.55 13.81
C ILE A 332 13.71 -0.79 12.82
N ALA A 333 13.97 -0.78 11.52
CA ALA A 333 12.96 -1.09 10.50
C ALA A 333 12.41 -2.53 10.64
N GLY A 334 13.28 -3.49 10.95
CA GLY A 334 12.87 -4.86 11.22
C GLY A 334 11.96 -4.97 12.44
N THR A 335 12.28 -4.28 13.52
CA THR A 335 11.43 -4.23 14.72
C THR A 335 10.11 -3.53 14.41
N MET A 336 10.13 -2.43 13.67
CA MET A 336 8.93 -1.70 13.24
C MET A 336 8.01 -2.52 12.34
N SER A 337 8.55 -3.37 11.47
CA SER A 337 7.74 -4.14 10.51
C SER A 337 7.15 -5.43 11.10
N ARG A 338 7.92 -6.20 11.91
CA ARG A 338 7.51 -7.55 12.32
C ARG A 338 6.58 -7.62 13.53
N ARG A 339 6.52 -6.58 14.37
CA ARG A 339 5.69 -6.60 15.58
C ARG A 339 4.19 -6.49 15.25
N THR A 340 3.35 -6.98 16.17
CA THR A 340 1.90 -6.75 16.10
C THR A 340 1.58 -5.26 16.21
N SER A 341 2.22 -4.55 17.18
CA SER A 341 2.23 -3.09 17.25
C SER A 341 3.31 -2.56 16.32
N GLY A 342 3.11 -2.67 15.01
CA GLY A 342 4.09 -2.31 14.00
C GLY A 342 3.47 -1.82 12.71
N GLY A 343 4.30 -1.28 11.82
CA GLY A 343 3.90 -0.82 10.51
C GLY A 343 3.37 -1.93 9.61
N ILE A 344 2.51 -1.58 8.67
CA ILE A 344 2.14 -2.48 7.57
C ILE A 344 3.34 -2.70 6.64
N ALA A 345 4.13 -1.66 6.48
CA ALA A 345 5.45 -1.69 5.86
C ALA A 345 6.33 -0.59 6.42
N VAL A 346 7.64 -0.79 6.29
CA VAL A 346 8.65 0.24 6.55
C VAL A 346 9.48 0.40 5.28
N ILE A 347 9.55 1.61 4.74
CA ILE A 347 10.47 1.94 3.65
C ILE A 347 11.71 2.57 4.27
N SER A 348 12.86 1.95 4.05
CA SER A 348 14.09 2.27 4.76
C SER A 348 15.33 1.85 3.98
N SER A 349 16.46 2.49 4.28
CA SER A 349 17.75 2.17 3.65
C SER A 349 18.55 1.16 4.47
N THR A 350 19.17 0.21 3.78
CA THR A 350 20.12 -0.74 4.37
C THR A 350 21.52 -0.16 4.56
N ASN A 351 21.82 0.98 3.94
CA ASN A 351 23.15 1.62 4.01
C ASN A 351 23.01 3.15 4.22
N VAL A 352 24.09 3.89 3.97
CA VAL A 352 24.12 5.35 4.07
C VAL A 352 23.12 5.97 3.08
N THR A 353 22.32 6.91 3.57
CA THR A 353 21.46 7.73 2.72
C THR A 353 22.21 9.02 2.33
N LYS A 354 22.03 9.45 1.09
CA LYS A 354 22.58 10.71 0.59
C LYS A 354 21.46 11.75 0.58
N LEU A 355 21.73 12.89 1.18
CA LEU A 355 20.84 14.05 1.12
C LEU A 355 20.58 14.45 -0.35
N GLY A 356 19.48 15.10 -0.61
CA GLY A 356 19.01 15.37 -1.97
C GLY A 356 18.35 14.16 -2.60
N TYR A 357 19.04 13.02 -2.73
CA TYR A 357 18.44 11.78 -3.24
C TYR A 357 17.38 11.21 -2.30
N SER A 358 17.65 11.22 -0.99
CA SER A 358 16.66 10.80 0.02
C SER A 358 15.46 11.72 0.06
N ASP A 359 15.67 13.03 -0.13
CA ASP A 359 14.61 14.03 -0.19
C ASP A 359 13.76 13.85 -1.43
N ALA A 360 14.38 13.65 -2.60
CA ALA A 360 13.69 13.36 -3.85
C ALA A 360 12.86 12.07 -3.75
N LEU A 361 13.42 11.00 -3.17
CA LEU A 361 12.72 9.75 -2.91
C LEU A 361 11.47 9.97 -2.04
N LEU A 362 11.66 10.63 -0.89
CA LEU A 362 10.59 10.84 0.08
C LEU A 362 9.46 11.70 -0.50
N LEU A 363 9.80 12.81 -1.15
CA LEU A 363 8.83 13.67 -1.83
C LEU A 363 8.12 12.93 -2.96
N GLY A 364 8.85 12.13 -3.75
CA GLY A 364 8.26 11.32 -4.82
C GLY A 364 7.27 10.27 -4.31
N MET A 365 7.55 9.65 -3.16
CA MET A 365 6.62 8.71 -2.53
C MET A 365 5.35 9.40 -2.01
N VAL A 366 5.48 10.58 -1.40
CA VAL A 366 4.33 11.34 -0.91
C VAL A 366 3.48 11.87 -2.07
N ASP A 367 4.12 12.44 -3.10
CA ASP A 367 3.43 12.92 -4.31
C ASP A 367 2.74 11.78 -5.08
N ALA A 368 3.28 10.57 -5.03
CA ALA A 368 2.64 9.39 -5.62
C ALA A 368 1.28 9.06 -4.99
N ILE A 369 1.14 9.28 -3.68
CA ILE A 369 -0.11 9.03 -2.95
C ILE A 369 -1.09 10.21 -3.10
N TRP A 370 -0.57 11.45 -3.06
CA TRP A 370 -1.34 12.69 -3.15
C TRP A 370 -0.81 13.60 -4.28
N PRO A 371 -0.99 13.21 -5.54
CA PRO A 371 -0.48 13.96 -6.69
C PRO A 371 -1.17 15.31 -6.83
N ASN A 372 -0.52 16.22 -7.55
CA ASN A 372 -1.02 17.55 -7.89
C ASN A 372 -1.27 18.48 -6.67
N SER A 373 -0.78 18.11 -5.49
CA SER A 373 -0.97 18.89 -4.27
C SER A 373 0.10 19.97 -4.09
N TYR A 374 1.14 19.92 -4.88
CA TYR A 374 2.30 20.80 -4.78
C TYR A 374 2.79 21.28 -6.16
N GLU A 375 2.95 22.62 -6.32
CA GLU A 375 3.62 23.22 -7.45
C GLU A 375 5.12 23.33 -7.14
N TYR A 376 5.89 22.40 -7.64
CA TYR A 376 7.34 22.39 -7.46
C TYR A 376 8.00 23.55 -8.23
N LYS A 377 8.68 24.44 -7.51
CA LYS A 377 9.54 25.43 -8.13
C LYS A 377 10.75 24.71 -8.78
N GLY A 378 10.70 24.55 -10.09
CA GLY A 378 11.81 24.02 -10.89
C GLY A 378 11.65 22.57 -11.38
N TRP A 379 10.59 21.87 -11.07
CA TRP A 379 10.30 20.54 -11.61
C TRP A 379 9.30 20.65 -12.77
N LYS A 380 9.60 19.94 -13.86
CA LYS A 380 8.64 19.78 -14.96
C LYS A 380 7.45 18.97 -14.45
N ASP A 381 6.30 19.10 -15.08
CA ASP A 381 5.00 18.49 -14.75
C ASP A 381 5.06 17.24 -13.86
N PRO A 382 4.17 17.11 -12.86
CA PRO A 382 4.10 15.91 -12.03
C PRO A 382 4.00 14.68 -12.93
N ILE A 383 4.93 13.73 -12.76
CA ILE A 383 5.05 12.51 -13.56
C ILE A 383 3.78 11.67 -13.51
N HIS A 384 2.97 11.87 -12.47
CA HIS A 384 1.75 11.10 -12.25
C HIS A 384 0.62 12.00 -11.79
N ARG A 385 -0.41 12.03 -12.59
CA ARG A 385 -1.67 12.74 -12.27
C ARG A 385 -2.63 11.88 -11.45
N GLU A 386 -2.50 10.55 -11.51
CA GLU A 386 -3.35 9.62 -10.78
C GLU A 386 -2.63 9.07 -9.54
N PRO A 387 -3.31 9.03 -8.37
CA PRO A 387 -2.71 8.51 -7.15
C PRO A 387 -2.43 7.02 -7.26
N VAL A 388 -1.32 6.58 -6.68
CA VAL A 388 -0.99 5.17 -6.51
C VAL A 388 -0.96 4.80 -5.05
N TYR A 389 -1.41 3.59 -4.72
CA TYR A 389 -1.57 3.16 -3.34
C TYR A 389 -0.84 1.84 -3.05
N ARG A 390 -0.49 1.04 -4.06
CA ARG A 390 0.30 -0.18 -3.86
C ARG A 390 1.70 0.20 -3.40
N LEU A 391 2.17 -0.42 -2.31
CA LEU A 391 3.45 -0.07 -1.67
C LEU A 391 4.63 -0.06 -2.63
N TYR A 392 4.69 -1.06 -3.51
CA TYR A 392 5.75 -1.09 -4.53
C TYR A 392 5.67 0.10 -5.48
N ASP A 393 4.48 0.45 -5.96
CA ASP A 393 4.30 1.57 -6.89
C ASP A 393 4.66 2.91 -6.22
N ILE A 394 4.31 3.07 -4.93
CA ILE A 394 4.70 4.25 -4.15
C ILE A 394 6.23 4.38 -4.12
N MET A 395 6.95 3.30 -3.78
CA MET A 395 8.41 3.32 -3.73
C MET A 395 9.02 3.54 -5.12
N GLN A 396 8.49 2.88 -6.16
CA GLN A 396 8.97 3.07 -7.54
C GLN A 396 8.83 4.51 -8.02
N LYS A 397 7.73 5.19 -7.67
CA LYS A 397 7.56 6.61 -8.00
C LYS A 397 8.59 7.49 -7.30
N GLY A 398 8.90 7.18 -6.04
CA GLY A 398 10.00 7.81 -5.33
C GLY A 398 11.36 7.60 -6.01
N LEU A 399 11.67 6.36 -6.41
CA LEU A 399 12.92 6.01 -7.10
C LEU A 399 13.02 6.64 -8.49
N LEU A 400 11.92 6.72 -9.25
CA LEU A 400 11.89 7.44 -10.53
C LEU A 400 12.21 8.92 -10.33
N ARG A 401 11.73 9.52 -9.26
CA ARG A 401 12.03 10.91 -8.94
C ARG A 401 13.51 11.12 -8.61
N VAL A 402 14.16 10.15 -7.98
CA VAL A 402 15.63 10.16 -7.79
C VAL A 402 16.36 10.21 -9.15
N GLU A 403 15.90 9.42 -10.13
CA GLU A 403 16.47 9.43 -11.49
C GLU A 403 16.27 10.75 -12.23
N GLU A 404 15.08 11.32 -12.14
CA GLU A 404 14.75 12.58 -12.79
C GLU A 404 15.50 13.77 -12.21
N HIS A 405 15.87 13.67 -10.95
CA HIS A 405 16.62 14.69 -10.24
C HIS A 405 17.97 15.00 -10.92
N GLN A 406 18.51 14.10 -11.72
CA GLN A 406 19.75 14.29 -12.47
C GLN A 406 19.63 15.20 -13.69
N GLY A 407 18.44 15.53 -14.12
CA GLY A 407 18.19 16.24 -15.37
C GLY A 407 18.20 17.76 -15.31
N GLY A 408 18.69 18.44 -14.26
CA GLY A 408 18.84 19.89 -14.22
C GLY A 408 17.90 20.64 -13.28
N GLY A 409 17.63 20.10 -12.12
CA GLY A 409 16.89 20.77 -11.05
C GLY A 409 17.80 21.60 -10.12
N PHE A 410 17.17 22.24 -9.13
CA PHE A 410 17.81 23.08 -8.10
C PHE A 410 19.00 22.41 -7.38
N TRP A 411 18.99 21.08 -7.27
CA TRP A 411 20.00 20.26 -6.59
C TRP A 411 21.21 19.90 -7.46
N ASP A 412 21.12 19.90 -8.80
CA ASP A 412 22.23 19.60 -9.71
C ASP A 412 23.40 20.57 -9.58
N LYS A 413 23.13 21.78 -9.12
CA LYS A 413 24.15 22.80 -8.94
C LYS A 413 25.11 22.48 -7.80
N TYR A 414 24.69 21.70 -6.81
CA TYR A 414 25.37 21.52 -5.53
C TYR A 414 25.99 20.12 -5.31
N TYR A 415 25.61 19.13 -6.12
CA TYR A 415 26.12 17.74 -5.98
C TYR A 415 26.94 17.26 -7.17
N TRP A 416 27.54 18.19 -7.92
CA TRP A 416 28.44 17.82 -9.01
C TRP A 416 29.72 17.19 -8.44
N HIS A 417 29.76 15.85 -8.39
CA HIS A 417 30.98 15.13 -8.00
C HIS A 417 31.95 15.02 -9.17
N PRO A 418 33.26 15.23 -8.94
CA PRO A 418 34.29 15.18 -9.98
C PRO A 418 34.46 13.81 -10.65
N TYR A 419 33.69 12.81 -10.28
CA TYR A 419 33.79 11.46 -10.84
C TYR A 419 32.76 11.13 -11.91
N GLY A 420 31.88 12.04 -12.29
CA GLY A 420 31.12 12.03 -13.57
C GLY A 420 30.29 10.81 -13.90
N GLU A 421 29.94 9.94 -12.96
CA GLU A 421 29.22 8.71 -13.20
C GLU A 421 28.04 8.56 -12.24
N HIS A 422 26.93 8.01 -12.74
CA HIS A 422 25.67 7.66 -12.06
C HIS A 422 25.80 6.65 -10.87
N VAL A 423 26.90 6.71 -10.14
CA VAL A 423 27.23 5.74 -9.09
C VAL A 423 26.37 5.91 -7.85
N HIS A 424 26.02 7.16 -7.52
CA HIS A 424 25.26 7.46 -6.30
C HIS A 424 23.77 7.12 -6.44
N GLU A 425 23.22 7.26 -7.64
CA GLU A 425 21.82 6.92 -7.90
C GLU A 425 21.58 5.42 -7.85
N SER A 426 22.41 4.65 -8.55
CA SER A 426 22.37 3.18 -8.47
C SER A 426 22.45 2.70 -7.03
N TYR A 427 23.39 3.27 -6.28
CA TYR A 427 23.59 2.97 -4.88
C TYR A 427 22.35 3.30 -4.04
N GLN A 428 21.74 4.49 -4.23
CA GLN A 428 20.55 4.85 -3.47
C GLN A 428 19.35 3.96 -3.82
N ARG A 429 19.14 3.64 -5.11
CA ARG A 429 18.09 2.70 -5.53
C ARG A 429 18.27 1.32 -4.89
N GLU A 430 19.49 0.79 -4.93
CA GLU A 430 19.80 -0.53 -4.41
C GLU A 430 19.77 -0.60 -2.87
N SER A 431 19.88 0.54 -2.18
CA SER A 431 19.88 0.58 -0.71
C SER A 431 18.50 0.67 -0.08
N PHE A 432 17.49 1.20 -0.78
CA PHE A 432 16.13 1.33 -0.24
C PHE A 432 15.29 0.08 -0.46
N HIS A 433 14.56 -0.32 0.58
CA HIS A 433 13.74 -1.53 0.58
C HIS A 433 12.35 -1.28 1.16
N ILE A 434 11.39 -2.09 0.71
CA ILE A 434 10.09 -2.26 1.35
C ILE A 434 10.19 -3.44 2.32
N PHE A 435 10.23 -3.14 3.61
CA PHE A 435 10.08 -4.15 4.66
C PHE A 435 8.59 -4.38 4.94
N GLY A 436 7.96 -5.14 4.06
CA GLY A 436 6.53 -5.40 3.99
C GLY A 436 6.17 -6.21 2.75
N ASP A 437 4.89 -6.49 2.57
CA ASP A 437 4.37 -7.12 1.36
C ASP A 437 4.14 -6.04 0.27
N PRO A 438 4.83 -6.11 -0.88
CA PRO A 438 4.82 -5.07 -1.89
C PRO A 438 3.46 -4.92 -2.60
N THR A 439 2.57 -5.92 -2.47
CA THR A 439 1.25 -5.92 -3.12
C THR A 439 0.18 -5.21 -2.30
N VAL A 440 0.46 -4.88 -1.04
CA VAL A 440 -0.50 -4.19 -0.16
C VAL A 440 -0.79 -2.79 -0.68
N ASN A 441 -2.07 -2.42 -0.72
CA ASN A 441 -2.48 -1.05 -0.96
C ASN A 441 -2.49 -0.27 0.36
N TYR A 442 -1.79 0.87 0.38
CA TYR A 442 -1.88 1.82 1.48
C TYR A 442 -3.27 2.46 1.53
N ASN A 443 -3.88 2.51 2.70
CA ASN A 443 -5.16 3.16 2.92
C ASN A 443 -4.95 4.65 3.23
N ALA A 444 -4.92 5.49 2.20
CA ALA A 444 -4.75 6.94 2.35
C ALA A 444 -5.97 7.64 2.99
N ARG A 445 -7.07 6.92 3.13
CA ARG A 445 -8.30 7.33 3.82
C ARG A 445 -8.99 6.11 4.45
N VAL A 446 -10.01 6.35 5.25
CA VAL A 446 -10.79 5.27 5.88
C VAL A 446 -11.35 4.33 4.81
N PRO A 447 -11.02 3.03 4.84
CA PRO A 447 -11.56 2.10 3.87
C PRO A 447 -13.08 2.00 3.98
N SER A 448 -13.75 2.11 2.84
CA SER A 448 -15.21 1.95 2.74
C SER A 448 -15.58 0.63 2.08
N ALA A 449 -16.78 0.13 2.37
CA ALA A 449 -17.28 -1.07 1.70
C ALA A 449 -17.57 -0.79 0.22
N TYR A 450 -17.40 -1.80 -0.63
CA TYR A 450 -17.91 -1.75 -1.98
C TYR A 450 -19.44 -1.80 -1.99
N ASN A 451 -20.04 -1.04 -2.89
CA ASN A 451 -21.41 -1.25 -3.28
C ASN A 451 -21.41 -2.23 -4.48
N ALA A 452 -21.41 -3.52 -4.15
CA ALA A 452 -21.35 -4.58 -5.14
C ALA A 452 -22.41 -5.65 -4.87
N SER A 453 -22.88 -6.32 -5.91
CA SER A 453 -23.82 -7.43 -5.81
C SER A 453 -23.60 -8.43 -6.94
N CYS A 454 -23.85 -9.70 -6.66
CA CYS A 454 -23.79 -10.78 -7.63
C CYS A 454 -25.19 -11.32 -7.90
N LEU A 455 -25.52 -11.54 -9.16
CA LEU A 455 -26.77 -12.10 -9.61
C LEU A 455 -26.48 -13.29 -10.57
N VAL A 456 -27.09 -14.44 -10.30
CA VAL A 456 -27.02 -15.59 -11.21
C VAL A 456 -28.37 -15.75 -11.90
N SER A 457 -28.37 -15.65 -13.23
CA SER A 457 -29.57 -15.85 -14.04
C SER A 457 -29.95 -17.35 -14.13
N PRO A 458 -31.19 -17.67 -14.50
CA PRO A 458 -31.60 -19.08 -14.77
C PRO A 458 -30.77 -19.76 -15.87
N SER A 459 -30.15 -18.98 -16.76
CA SER A 459 -29.24 -19.48 -17.81
C SER A 459 -27.79 -19.62 -17.34
N ASN A 460 -27.55 -19.56 -16.02
CA ASN A 460 -26.21 -19.64 -15.42
C ASN A 460 -25.25 -18.50 -15.82
N HIS A 461 -25.77 -17.33 -16.13
CA HIS A 461 -24.96 -16.14 -16.28
C HIS A 461 -24.81 -15.45 -14.92
N LEU A 462 -23.56 -15.27 -14.47
CA LEU A 462 -23.22 -14.46 -13.32
C LEU A 462 -23.05 -13.00 -13.76
N THR A 463 -23.83 -12.11 -13.21
CA THR A 463 -23.66 -10.66 -13.35
C THR A 463 -23.09 -10.12 -12.05
N VAL A 464 -21.98 -9.38 -12.11
CA VAL A 464 -21.38 -8.68 -10.99
C VAL A 464 -21.56 -7.19 -11.21
N ASN A 465 -22.32 -6.54 -10.34
CA ASN A 465 -22.51 -5.11 -10.38
C ASN A 465 -21.60 -4.46 -9.35
N ILE A 466 -20.83 -3.48 -9.74
CA ILE A 466 -19.91 -2.74 -8.87
C ILE A 466 -20.15 -1.27 -9.07
N SER A 467 -20.31 -0.53 -7.97
CA SER A 467 -20.32 0.93 -7.96
C SER A 467 -19.40 1.45 -6.86
N ASN A 468 -19.02 2.71 -6.91
CA ASN A 468 -18.12 3.38 -5.96
C ASN A 468 -16.73 2.73 -5.82
N ALA A 469 -16.18 2.12 -6.88
CA ALA A 469 -14.80 1.64 -6.88
C ALA A 469 -13.80 2.80 -6.84
N ASP A 470 -12.77 2.67 -6.00
CA ASP A 470 -11.57 3.49 -6.10
C ASP A 470 -10.59 2.74 -7.02
N LEU A 471 -10.05 3.44 -7.99
CA LEU A 471 -9.24 2.82 -9.03
C LEU A 471 -7.74 2.80 -8.70
N PRO A 472 -7.02 1.84 -9.24
CA PRO A 472 -7.52 0.65 -9.94
C PRO A 472 -8.13 -0.35 -8.96
N ALA A 473 -9.25 -0.97 -9.33
CA ALA A 473 -9.84 -2.08 -8.59
C ALA A 473 -9.63 -3.40 -9.34
N LYS A 474 -9.75 -4.52 -8.64
CA LYS A 474 -9.61 -5.86 -9.19
C LYS A 474 -10.85 -6.68 -8.86
N LEU A 475 -11.49 -7.24 -9.88
CA LEU A 475 -12.52 -8.27 -9.76
C LEU A 475 -11.84 -9.63 -9.88
N VAL A 476 -12.12 -10.51 -8.94
CA VAL A 476 -11.62 -11.89 -8.91
C VAL A 476 -12.80 -12.84 -8.90
N VAL A 477 -12.81 -13.78 -9.82
CA VAL A 477 -13.79 -14.86 -9.90
C VAL A 477 -13.05 -16.19 -9.76
N LYS A 478 -13.32 -16.89 -8.65
CA LYS A 478 -12.67 -18.16 -8.32
C LYS A 478 -13.69 -19.29 -8.34
N ASN A 479 -13.47 -20.27 -9.18
CA ASN A 479 -14.26 -21.51 -9.19
C ASN A 479 -13.78 -22.40 -8.05
N LEU A 480 -14.66 -22.64 -7.06
CA LEU A 480 -14.33 -23.41 -5.86
C LEU A 480 -14.22 -24.91 -6.12
N ARG A 481 -14.76 -25.39 -7.25
CA ARG A 481 -14.72 -26.81 -7.62
C ARG A 481 -13.38 -27.24 -8.20
N ASN A 482 -12.83 -26.44 -9.11
CA ASN A 482 -11.57 -26.76 -9.82
C ASN A 482 -10.40 -25.85 -9.43
N GLY A 483 -10.65 -24.82 -8.60
CA GLY A 483 -9.65 -23.90 -8.12
C GLY A 483 -9.17 -22.88 -9.17
N SER A 484 -9.78 -22.83 -10.36
CA SER A 484 -9.43 -21.83 -11.38
C SER A 484 -9.78 -20.43 -10.91
N ILE A 485 -8.91 -19.47 -11.25
CA ILE A 485 -9.06 -18.05 -10.89
C ILE A 485 -9.04 -17.26 -12.19
N ARG A 486 -9.96 -16.32 -12.32
CA ARG A 486 -9.95 -15.31 -13.37
C ARG A 486 -9.96 -13.93 -12.71
N THR A 487 -9.21 -13.00 -13.24
CA THR A 487 -9.14 -11.64 -12.73
C THR A 487 -9.47 -10.64 -13.83
N HIS A 488 -10.11 -9.56 -13.43
CA HIS A 488 -10.35 -8.42 -14.30
C HIS A 488 -9.92 -7.15 -13.55
N ARG A 489 -9.13 -6.30 -14.22
CA ARG A 489 -8.72 -5.01 -13.69
C ARG A 489 -9.72 -3.95 -14.09
N ILE A 490 -10.30 -3.27 -13.11
CA ILE A 490 -11.23 -2.17 -13.28
C ILE A 490 -10.41 -0.88 -13.29
N THR A 491 -10.36 -0.21 -14.43
CA THR A 491 -9.54 1.02 -14.60
C THR A 491 -10.38 2.28 -14.76
N GLU A 492 -11.67 2.13 -15.04
CA GLU A 492 -12.60 3.23 -15.23
C GLU A 492 -13.82 3.06 -14.32
N THR A 493 -14.30 4.14 -13.72
CA THR A 493 -15.55 4.12 -12.99
C THR A 493 -16.69 4.52 -13.91
N SER A 494 -17.63 3.62 -14.10
CA SER A 494 -18.98 3.96 -14.52
C SER A 494 -19.91 3.99 -13.29
N SER A 495 -21.04 4.65 -13.38
CA SER A 495 -22.02 4.68 -12.29
C SER A 495 -22.55 3.28 -11.92
N LEU A 496 -22.38 2.31 -12.77
CA LEU A 496 -22.72 0.90 -12.58
C LEU A 496 -21.86 0.06 -13.52
N ASP A 497 -20.89 -0.68 -12.98
CA ASP A 497 -20.10 -1.64 -13.73
C ASP A 497 -20.78 -2.99 -13.69
N GLU A 498 -21.07 -3.58 -14.85
CA GLU A 498 -21.64 -4.91 -14.99
C GLU A 498 -20.63 -5.83 -15.68
N TYR A 499 -20.28 -6.92 -15.00
CA TYR A 499 -19.41 -7.97 -15.54
C TYR A 499 -20.21 -9.26 -15.62
N GLN A 500 -20.20 -9.91 -16.76
CA GLN A 500 -20.98 -11.11 -17.01
C GLN A 500 -20.08 -12.32 -17.28
N PHE A 501 -20.42 -13.44 -16.66
CA PHE A 501 -19.69 -14.71 -16.80
C PHE A 501 -20.69 -15.85 -16.98
N THR A 502 -20.35 -16.82 -17.85
CA THR A 502 -21.09 -18.06 -17.96
C THR A 502 -20.57 -19.08 -16.95
N LEU A 503 -21.45 -19.59 -16.09
CA LEU A 503 -21.15 -20.63 -15.11
C LEU A 503 -21.52 -22.00 -15.64
N SER A 504 -20.74 -23.02 -15.29
CA SER A 504 -21.19 -24.39 -15.46
C SER A 504 -22.26 -24.75 -14.42
N GLN A 505 -23.16 -25.64 -14.76
CA GLN A 505 -24.18 -26.13 -13.83
C GLN A 505 -23.53 -26.68 -12.55
N ASN A 506 -24.02 -26.28 -11.38
CA ASN A 506 -23.49 -26.61 -10.06
C ASN A 506 -22.09 -26.08 -9.74
N ASP A 507 -21.55 -25.13 -10.50
CA ASP A 507 -20.34 -24.44 -10.09
C ASP A 507 -20.62 -23.55 -8.89
N SER A 508 -19.74 -23.62 -7.89
CA SER A 508 -19.70 -22.67 -6.77
C SER A 508 -18.58 -21.69 -7.03
N ILE A 509 -18.93 -20.42 -7.15
CA ILE A 509 -18.03 -19.34 -7.54
C ILE A 509 -17.89 -18.38 -6.37
N GLU A 510 -16.66 -18.09 -6.00
CA GLU A 510 -16.32 -17.01 -5.10
C GLU A 510 -15.97 -15.76 -5.91
N VAL A 511 -16.70 -14.69 -5.65
CA VAL A 511 -16.46 -13.36 -6.25
C VAL A 511 -15.84 -12.45 -5.22
N VAL A 512 -14.70 -11.84 -5.54
CA VAL A 512 -14.03 -10.86 -4.69
C VAL A 512 -13.79 -9.60 -5.50
N VAL A 513 -14.10 -8.44 -4.91
CA VAL A 513 -13.71 -7.13 -5.45
C VAL A 513 -12.79 -6.47 -4.46
N SER A 514 -11.61 -6.06 -4.89
CA SER A 514 -10.61 -5.43 -4.04
C SER A 514 -9.96 -4.23 -4.72
N GLY A 515 -9.46 -3.29 -3.93
CA GLY A 515 -8.77 -2.10 -4.42
C GLY A 515 -8.37 -1.18 -3.29
N PRO A 516 -7.71 -0.05 -3.59
CA PRO A 516 -7.23 0.88 -2.59
C PRO A 516 -8.40 1.52 -1.84
N ASN A 517 -8.18 1.84 -0.56
CA ASN A 517 -9.15 2.52 0.31
C ASN A 517 -10.52 1.81 0.41
N LYS A 518 -10.55 0.50 0.17
CA LYS A 518 -11.76 -0.32 0.19
C LYS A 518 -11.61 -1.55 1.07
N ILE A 519 -12.69 -1.91 1.73
CA ILE A 519 -12.83 -3.23 2.36
C ILE A 519 -13.19 -4.21 1.23
N PRO A 520 -12.43 -5.29 1.02
CA PRO A 520 -12.74 -6.23 -0.04
C PRO A 520 -14.16 -6.78 0.08
N TYR A 521 -14.91 -6.70 -1.01
CA TYR A 521 -16.20 -7.37 -1.14
C TYR A 521 -15.96 -8.85 -1.41
N ARG A 522 -16.79 -9.71 -0.85
CA ARG A 522 -16.72 -11.16 -1.06
C ARG A 522 -18.10 -11.77 -1.02
N GLU A 523 -18.44 -12.52 -2.05
CA GLU A 523 -19.69 -13.28 -2.13
C GLU A 523 -19.44 -14.65 -2.77
N ILE A 524 -20.15 -15.69 -2.29
CA ILE A 524 -20.14 -17.02 -2.91
C ILE A 524 -21.49 -17.22 -3.58
N VAL A 525 -21.48 -17.46 -4.88
CA VAL A 525 -22.67 -17.77 -5.67
C VAL A 525 -22.58 -19.18 -6.24
N THR A 526 -23.73 -19.82 -6.41
CA THR A 526 -23.81 -21.17 -6.97
C THR A 526 -24.64 -21.13 -8.24
N GLY A 527 -24.10 -21.69 -9.33
CA GLY A 527 -24.85 -21.92 -10.54
C GLY A 527 -25.94 -22.96 -10.31
N SER A 528 -27.19 -22.60 -10.56
CA SER A 528 -28.35 -23.49 -10.42
C SER A 528 -29.33 -23.22 -11.56
N THR A 529 -29.95 -24.27 -12.06
CA THR A 529 -31.03 -24.16 -13.07
C THR A 529 -32.36 -23.67 -12.49
N GLU A 530 -32.43 -23.50 -11.16
CA GLU A 530 -33.71 -23.23 -10.43
C GLU A 530 -33.63 -22.05 -9.44
N GLN A 531 -32.62 -21.19 -9.48
CA GLN A 531 -32.67 -20.00 -8.63
C GLN A 531 -33.63 -18.97 -9.23
N PRO A 532 -34.71 -18.62 -8.55
CA PRO A 532 -35.51 -17.47 -8.96
C PRO A 532 -34.64 -16.22 -8.89
N LEU A 533 -34.77 -15.37 -9.88
CA LEU A 533 -34.16 -14.03 -9.86
C LEU A 533 -34.48 -13.35 -8.53
N PRO A 534 -33.51 -12.73 -7.85
CA PRO A 534 -33.80 -11.97 -6.65
C PRO A 534 -34.93 -11.01 -6.91
N LYS A 535 -35.94 -11.02 -6.08
CA LYS A 535 -37.12 -10.15 -6.23
C LYS A 535 -36.80 -8.67 -6.04
N GLY A 536 -35.63 -8.37 -5.43
CA GLY A 536 -35.17 -7.02 -5.24
C GLY A 536 -33.70 -6.91 -4.85
N ARG A 537 -33.13 -5.71 -4.99
CA ARG A 537 -31.75 -5.43 -4.60
C ARG A 537 -31.60 -4.07 -3.92
N ILE A 538 -30.65 -3.95 -2.99
CA ILE A 538 -30.17 -2.69 -2.46
C ILE A 538 -29.25 -2.06 -3.52
N THR A 539 -29.50 -0.79 -3.88
CA THR A 539 -28.73 -0.05 -4.87
C THR A 539 -27.81 0.99 -4.25
N GLY A 540 -28.00 1.31 -2.97
CA GLY A 540 -27.14 2.22 -2.24
C GLY A 540 -27.60 2.41 -0.80
N VAL A 541 -26.68 2.81 0.08
CA VAL A 541 -26.96 3.19 1.47
C VAL A 541 -26.17 4.44 1.82
N THR A 542 -26.85 5.45 2.35
CA THR A 542 -26.23 6.65 2.90
C THR A 542 -26.53 6.71 4.39
N TYR A 543 -25.50 6.82 5.22
CA TYR A 543 -25.62 6.89 6.67
C TYR A 543 -25.39 8.29 7.19
N ASP A 544 -26.33 8.77 8.01
CA ASP A 544 -26.22 10.04 8.73
C ASP A 544 -25.90 9.79 10.21
N ARG A 545 -24.71 10.21 10.62
CA ARG A 545 -24.24 10.11 12.00
C ARG A 545 -25.05 10.97 12.99
N GLY A 546 -25.50 12.15 12.56
CA GLY A 546 -26.20 13.10 13.42
C GLY A 546 -27.57 12.58 13.85
N THR A 547 -28.26 11.92 12.94
CA THR A 547 -29.58 11.33 13.17
C THR A 547 -29.56 9.85 13.46
N GLN A 548 -28.40 9.18 13.34
CA GLN A 548 -28.25 7.74 13.44
C GLN A 548 -29.21 6.97 12.51
N THR A 549 -29.38 7.48 11.30
CA THR A 549 -30.28 6.89 10.31
C THR A 549 -29.51 6.47 9.05
N ALA A 550 -29.98 5.41 8.39
CA ALA A 550 -29.48 5.00 7.08
C ALA A 550 -30.60 5.11 6.04
N VAL A 551 -30.36 5.87 4.98
CA VAL A 551 -31.24 5.91 3.82
C VAL A 551 -30.80 4.81 2.87
N VAL A 552 -31.67 3.83 2.66
CA VAL A 552 -31.43 2.67 1.79
C VAL A 552 -32.19 2.89 0.49
N SER A 553 -31.46 2.96 -0.61
CA SER A 553 -32.01 2.92 -1.96
C SER A 553 -32.06 1.46 -2.43
N TYR A 554 -33.18 1.07 -3.02
CA TYR A 554 -33.36 -0.30 -3.50
C TYR A 554 -34.20 -0.33 -4.79
N ARG A 555 -34.16 -1.46 -5.50
CA ARG A 555 -34.97 -1.69 -6.68
C ARG A 555 -35.68 -3.03 -6.51
N LEU A 556 -36.99 -3.06 -6.75
CA LEU A 556 -37.79 -4.27 -6.81
C LEU A 556 -38.02 -4.67 -8.26
N ASN A 557 -37.94 -5.95 -8.57
CA ASN A 557 -38.23 -6.47 -9.91
C ASN A 557 -39.74 -6.58 -10.16
N ASN A 558 -40.53 -6.62 -9.10
CA ASN A 558 -41.97 -6.57 -9.18
C ASN A 558 -42.52 -5.49 -8.24
N SER A 559 -43.37 -4.61 -8.76
CA SER A 559 -43.91 -3.46 -8.02
C SER A 559 -44.94 -3.85 -6.92
N VAL A 560 -45.38 -5.10 -6.88
CA VAL A 560 -46.31 -5.60 -5.84
C VAL A 560 -45.58 -6.25 -4.67
N ASP A 561 -44.26 -6.47 -4.76
CA ASP A 561 -43.48 -7.04 -3.65
C ASP A 561 -43.33 -6.00 -2.52
N ILE A 562 -43.53 -6.43 -1.28
CA ILE A 562 -43.39 -5.60 -0.09
C ILE A 562 -42.01 -5.85 0.52
N PRO A 563 -41.08 -4.86 0.45
CA PRO A 563 -39.77 -5.02 1.03
C PRO A 563 -39.81 -4.87 2.56
N SER A 564 -39.00 -5.68 3.24
CA SER A 564 -38.66 -5.49 4.65
C SER A 564 -37.16 -5.46 4.81
N PHE A 565 -36.67 -4.90 5.93
CA PHE A 565 -35.24 -4.77 6.17
C PHE A 565 -34.89 -5.26 7.56
N THR A 566 -33.74 -5.95 7.66
CA THR A 566 -33.11 -6.28 8.93
C THR A 566 -31.69 -5.76 8.95
N VAL A 567 -31.13 -5.53 10.13
CA VAL A 567 -29.73 -5.15 10.32
C VAL A 567 -29.08 -6.15 11.26
N THR A 568 -28.03 -6.79 10.82
CA THR A 568 -27.26 -7.75 11.62
C THR A 568 -25.95 -7.09 12.06
N ASP A 569 -25.68 -7.06 13.34
CA ASP A 569 -24.44 -6.49 13.89
C ASP A 569 -23.25 -7.48 13.83
N ILE A 570 -22.07 -7.00 14.26
CA ILE A 570 -20.84 -7.78 14.29
C ILE A 570 -20.92 -9.05 15.17
N ASN A 571 -21.83 -9.07 16.14
CA ASN A 571 -22.06 -10.22 17.04
C ASN A 571 -23.09 -11.21 16.46
N ASN A 572 -23.47 -11.01 15.20
CA ASN A 572 -24.49 -11.80 14.51
C ASN A 572 -25.91 -11.67 15.12
N THR A 573 -26.16 -10.54 15.80
CA THR A 573 -27.48 -10.21 16.37
C THR A 573 -28.31 -9.47 15.34
N ASN A 574 -29.52 -9.97 15.06
CA ASN A 574 -30.46 -9.33 14.15
C ASN A 574 -31.26 -8.25 14.88
N HIS A 575 -31.26 -7.06 14.31
CA HIS A 575 -32.05 -5.92 14.74
C HIS A 575 -33.11 -5.63 13.69
N THR A 576 -34.35 -5.40 14.12
CA THR A 576 -35.42 -4.92 13.24
C THR A 576 -35.51 -3.41 13.37
N PRO A 577 -34.98 -2.63 12.41
CA PRO A 577 -34.99 -1.19 12.49
C PRO A 577 -36.42 -0.67 12.29
N LEU A 578 -36.73 0.49 12.89
CA LEU A 578 -37.92 1.25 12.49
C LEU A 578 -37.73 1.77 11.06
N ILE A 579 -38.69 1.47 10.19
CA ILE A 579 -38.62 1.76 8.76
C ILE A 579 -39.62 2.83 8.41
N ALA A 580 -39.16 3.90 7.77
CA ALA A 580 -40.03 4.89 7.12
C ALA A 580 -39.91 4.72 5.59
N ILE A 581 -40.91 4.14 4.95
CA ILE A 581 -40.98 3.99 3.49
C ILE A 581 -41.74 5.19 2.95
N GLY A 582 -41.10 5.97 2.09
CA GLY A 582 -41.75 7.09 1.39
C GLY A 582 -42.72 6.55 0.32
N PRO A 583 -43.94 7.10 0.18
CA PRO A 583 -44.86 6.64 -0.85
C PRO A 583 -44.28 6.87 -2.24
N GLY A 584 -44.20 5.81 -3.03
CA GLY A 584 -43.75 5.83 -4.43
C GLY A 584 -42.26 5.98 -4.64
N THR A 585 -41.44 5.81 -3.60
CA THR A 585 -39.96 5.86 -3.68
C THR A 585 -39.35 4.49 -3.50
N ASN A 586 -38.32 4.18 -4.32
CA ASN A 586 -37.46 3.02 -4.10
C ASN A 586 -36.42 3.30 -2.99
N GLN A 587 -36.84 3.98 -1.92
CA GLN A 587 -35.99 4.34 -0.79
C GLN A 587 -36.74 4.14 0.52
N CYS A 588 -36.01 3.75 1.55
CA CYS A 588 -36.49 3.73 2.92
C CYS A 588 -35.42 4.29 3.87
N THR A 589 -35.87 4.82 5.00
CA THR A 589 -34.97 5.26 6.07
C THR A 589 -35.05 4.28 7.21
N LEU A 590 -33.90 3.75 7.61
CA LEU A 590 -33.76 2.84 8.74
C LEU A 590 -33.23 3.63 9.95
N ASN A 591 -33.90 3.50 11.08
CA ASN A 591 -33.39 4.03 12.35
C ASN A 591 -32.46 3.01 12.98
N LEU A 592 -31.19 3.37 13.15
CA LEU A 592 -30.13 2.50 13.66
C LEU A 592 -29.75 2.79 15.12
N ASN A 593 -30.49 3.60 15.87
CA ASN A 593 -30.16 3.98 17.25
C ASN A 593 -29.89 2.77 18.16
N ASN A 594 -30.60 1.68 17.95
CA ASN A 594 -30.49 0.46 18.77
C ASN A 594 -29.47 -0.55 18.20
N VAL A 595 -28.78 -0.23 17.13
CA VAL A 595 -27.73 -1.07 16.54
C VAL A 595 -26.40 -0.63 17.14
N PRO A 596 -25.56 -1.52 17.68
CA PRO A 596 -24.24 -1.16 18.18
C PRO A 596 -23.36 -0.52 17.09
N ASN A 597 -22.42 0.34 17.49
CA ASN A 597 -21.41 0.86 16.57
C ASN A 597 -20.50 -0.28 16.08
N GLY A 598 -20.12 -0.21 14.84
CA GLY A 598 -19.30 -1.22 14.20
C GLY A 598 -19.84 -1.64 12.83
N LEU A 599 -19.24 -2.67 12.27
CA LEU A 599 -19.72 -3.25 11.01
C LEU A 599 -21.08 -3.91 11.22
N CYS A 600 -22.05 -3.51 10.41
CA CYS A 600 -23.37 -4.17 10.36
C CYS A 600 -23.76 -4.49 8.92
N VAL A 601 -24.64 -5.46 8.76
CA VAL A 601 -25.18 -5.89 7.47
C VAL A 601 -26.66 -5.52 7.40
N ILE A 602 -27.01 -4.66 6.45
CA ILE A 602 -28.39 -4.34 6.12
C ILE A 602 -28.89 -5.38 5.10
N SER A 603 -29.96 -6.07 5.38
CA SER A 603 -30.54 -7.07 4.49
C SER A 603 -31.92 -6.62 4.01
N LEU A 604 -32.14 -6.67 2.70
CA LEU A 604 -33.46 -6.52 2.06
C LEU A 604 -34.11 -7.90 2.01
N LEU A 605 -35.30 -8.01 2.56
CA LEU A 605 -36.09 -9.25 2.53
C LEU A 605 -37.40 -9.00 1.75
N ILE A 606 -37.79 -10.01 0.98
CA ILE A 606 -39.11 -10.11 0.35
C ILE A 606 -39.68 -11.48 0.67
N ASP A 607 -40.90 -11.52 1.15
CA ASP A 607 -41.56 -12.76 1.67
C ASP A 607 -40.70 -13.49 2.72
N GLY A 608 -39.97 -12.72 3.56
CA GLY A 608 -39.11 -13.27 4.61
C GLY A 608 -37.78 -13.89 4.14
N LYS A 609 -37.48 -13.84 2.82
CA LYS A 609 -36.19 -14.29 2.27
C LYS A 609 -35.28 -13.10 2.01
N VAL A 610 -34.01 -13.25 2.36
CA VAL A 610 -32.99 -12.23 2.05
C VAL A 610 -32.71 -12.25 0.56
N GLU A 611 -32.98 -11.11 -0.09
CA GLU A 611 -32.81 -10.90 -1.52
C GLU A 611 -31.53 -10.13 -1.85
N SER A 612 -31.09 -9.27 -0.92
CA SER A 612 -29.88 -8.47 -1.09
C SER A 612 -29.35 -8.01 0.25
N THR A 613 -28.03 -7.83 0.35
CA THR A 613 -27.36 -7.35 1.55
C THR A 613 -26.44 -6.17 1.25
N TYR A 614 -26.26 -5.31 2.24
CA TYR A 614 -25.30 -4.20 2.18
C TYR A 614 -24.54 -4.08 3.50
N LYS A 615 -23.21 -3.95 3.43
CA LYS A 615 -22.37 -3.78 4.62
C LYS A 615 -22.19 -2.31 4.93
N LEU A 616 -22.58 -1.89 6.13
CA LEU A 616 -22.47 -0.54 6.63
C LEU A 616 -21.55 -0.52 7.85
N LEU A 617 -20.61 0.41 7.88
CA LEU A 617 -19.86 0.73 9.10
C LEU A 617 -20.60 1.86 9.84
N LYS A 618 -21.31 1.49 10.90
CA LYS A 618 -21.94 2.44 11.81
C LYS A 618 -20.90 3.00 12.78
N GLN A 619 -20.83 4.30 12.89
CA GLN A 619 -19.84 5.02 13.72
C GLN A 619 -20.50 5.86 14.76
#